data_d178666963beb2be732c23bb128ab2db
#
_entry.id   d178666963beb2be732c23bb128ab2db
#
_cell.length_a   1.000
_cell.length_b   1.000
_cell.length_c   1.000
_cell.angle_alpha   90.00
_cell.angle_beta   90.00
_cell.angle_gamma   90.00
#
_symmetry.space_group_name_H-M   'P 1'
#
loop_
_entity.id
_entity.type
_entity.pdbx_description
1 polymer ?
#
loop_
_entity_poly.entity_id
_entity_poly.type
_entity_poly.pdbx_seq_one_letter_code
_entity_poly.pdbx_strand_id
1 'polypeptide(L)'
;MKLTLHEIAKVVDAENAISEFEDVPLGQIEFDSRKITKGDLFLPLKGLRDGHDFIDIAFENGAVATFSEKVISNKPYILVKDTLVAFQKLAQYYIEKMRLDVIAVTGSNGKTSTKDMIEAVLSTTYKTYKTQGNYNNEIGLPYTVLHMPDDTEKIVLEMGQDHLGDIHLLSEIAKPHIAVVTLIGEAHLEFFGSRDKIAEGKMQITDGMDSDGILIAPGDAIIDPYLPDNQMIIRFGPHQEIFVEDVVEEKTGLTFTTNVLKEKVKLPLAGKFNASNAMVATYVGKLLAVTDEDIIEALETVSLTKNRTEWLKAANGADILSDVYNANPTATRLILESFSSISANPNGKKIALLADMKELGEDSVALHSQLVSSLNPNLITDLVFYGDDIEELAQLASQIYPINKVHFFRKDKEIDQFEALCQHVKALVESTDQILLKGSNSMNLERLVDALVTTRSSR
;
A
#
# COMPACT_ATOMS: atom_id res chain seq x y z
N MET A 1 20.66 2.73 14.20
CA MET A 1 19.74 2.86 15.37
C MET A 1 20.55 3.36 16.58
N LYS A 2 20.04 4.33 17.36
CA LYS A 2 20.75 4.93 18.52
C LYS A 2 20.31 4.28 19.84
N LEU A 3 20.49 2.98 19.97
CA LEU A 3 20.14 2.21 21.18
C LEU A 3 21.29 1.28 21.58
N THR A 4 21.45 1.05 22.87
CA THR A 4 22.38 0.04 23.42
C THR A 4 21.63 -1.19 23.88
N LEU A 5 22.34 -2.30 24.10
CA LEU A 5 21.78 -3.55 24.56
C LEU A 5 21.03 -3.37 25.91
N HIS A 6 21.65 -2.65 26.87
CA HIS A 6 21.04 -2.43 28.17
C HIS A 6 19.82 -1.49 28.10
N GLU A 7 19.84 -0.49 27.21
CA GLU A 7 18.69 0.39 27.01
C GLU A 7 17.50 -0.40 26.46
N ILE A 8 17.72 -1.24 25.43
CA ILE A 8 16.66 -2.10 24.88
C ILE A 8 16.10 -3.03 25.97
N ALA A 9 16.98 -3.71 26.70
CA ALA A 9 16.55 -4.62 27.76
C ALA A 9 15.68 -3.94 28.83
N LYS A 10 16.02 -2.70 29.18
CA LYS A 10 15.21 -1.88 30.09
C LYS A 10 13.84 -1.53 29.51
N VAL A 11 13.80 -1.13 28.23
CA VAL A 11 12.56 -0.74 27.54
C VAL A 11 11.60 -1.91 27.45
N VAL A 12 12.08 -3.11 27.15
CA VAL A 12 11.23 -4.30 26.96
C VAL A 12 10.98 -5.08 28.25
N ASP A 13 11.43 -4.57 29.40
CA ASP A 13 11.34 -5.24 30.73
C ASP A 13 11.94 -6.65 30.69
N ALA A 14 13.22 -6.75 30.31
CA ALA A 14 13.94 -8.01 30.23
C ALA A 14 13.90 -8.80 31.55
N GLU A 15 13.63 -10.11 31.45
CA GLU A 15 13.49 -11.00 32.64
C GLU A 15 14.84 -11.56 33.13
N ASN A 16 15.92 -11.40 32.37
CA ASN A 16 17.26 -11.88 32.75
C ASN A 16 18.17 -10.74 33.25
N ALA A 17 19.24 -11.10 33.90
CA ALA A 17 20.26 -10.19 34.42
C ALA A 17 21.15 -9.66 33.26
N ILE A 18 20.67 -8.65 32.53
CA ILE A 18 21.37 -8.10 31.37
C ILE A 18 22.75 -7.50 31.69
N SER A 19 22.99 -7.11 32.96
CA SER A 19 24.27 -6.58 33.44
C SER A 19 25.42 -7.58 33.37
N GLU A 20 25.16 -8.85 33.12
CA GLU A 20 26.19 -9.87 32.86
C GLU A 20 26.79 -9.76 31.47
N PHE A 21 26.15 -9.02 30.56
CA PHE A 21 26.64 -8.78 29.21
C PHE A 21 27.16 -7.35 29.05
N GLU A 22 28.13 -7.19 28.16
CA GLU A 22 28.67 -5.88 27.81
C GLU A 22 27.59 -4.99 27.16
N ASP A 23 27.52 -3.73 27.62
CA ASP A 23 26.60 -2.75 27.01
C ASP A 23 27.17 -2.20 25.71
N VAL A 24 26.77 -2.80 24.61
CA VAL A 24 27.24 -2.45 23.27
C VAL A 24 26.20 -1.63 22.52
N PRO A 25 26.62 -0.65 21.71
CA PRO A 25 25.71 -0.03 20.74
C PRO A 25 25.32 -1.05 19.68
N LEU A 26 24.05 -1.04 19.30
CA LEU A 26 23.52 -1.99 18.33
C LEU A 26 23.44 -1.37 16.93
N GLY A 27 23.65 -2.20 15.93
CA GLY A 27 23.43 -1.88 14.52
C GLY A 27 21.93 -1.81 14.20
N GLN A 28 21.41 -2.83 13.57
CA GLN A 28 19.98 -2.96 13.26
C GLN A 28 19.35 -4.09 14.08
N ILE A 29 18.02 -4.14 14.08
CA ILE A 29 17.27 -5.29 14.59
C ILE A 29 16.75 -6.05 13.37
N GLU A 30 17.15 -7.30 13.21
CA GLU A 30 16.82 -8.08 12.02
C GLU A 30 16.23 -9.44 12.41
N PHE A 31 15.12 -9.81 11.77
CA PHE A 31 14.45 -11.10 11.98
C PHE A 31 14.81 -12.16 10.93
N ASP A 32 15.44 -11.76 9.82
CA ASP A 32 15.98 -12.70 8.84
C ASP A 32 17.46 -12.95 9.12
N SER A 33 17.79 -14.12 9.68
CA SER A 33 19.17 -14.48 10.05
C SER A 33 20.17 -14.36 8.89
N ARG A 34 19.70 -14.43 7.63
CA ARG A 34 20.54 -14.29 6.42
C ARG A 34 20.94 -12.84 6.12
N LYS A 35 20.20 -11.87 6.69
CA LYS A 35 20.47 -10.43 6.51
C LYS A 35 21.26 -9.84 7.67
N ILE A 36 21.50 -10.61 8.72
CA ILE A 36 22.29 -10.18 9.88
C ILE A 36 23.67 -9.74 9.42
N THR A 37 24.10 -8.60 9.93
CA THR A 37 25.44 -8.06 9.79
C THR A 37 26.11 -7.86 11.15
N LYS A 38 27.42 -7.56 11.13
CA LYS A 38 28.18 -7.37 12.39
C LYS A 38 27.61 -6.20 13.22
N GLY A 39 27.24 -6.51 14.46
CA GLY A 39 26.71 -5.53 15.41
C GLY A 39 25.19 -5.54 15.54
N ASP A 40 24.49 -6.35 14.75
CA ASP A 40 23.03 -6.41 14.78
C ASP A 40 22.49 -7.21 15.98
N LEU A 41 21.24 -6.92 16.33
CA LEU A 41 20.42 -7.68 17.28
C LEU A 41 19.47 -8.59 16.50
N PHE A 42 19.54 -9.89 16.74
CA PHE A 42 18.62 -10.83 16.12
C PHE A 42 17.28 -10.87 16.84
N LEU A 43 16.18 -10.84 16.07
CA LEU A 43 14.81 -10.94 16.56
C LEU A 43 14.18 -12.25 16.07
N PRO A 44 14.14 -13.32 16.89
CA PRO A 44 13.45 -14.54 16.52
C PRO A 44 11.94 -14.35 16.59
N LEU A 45 11.26 -14.41 15.46
CA LEU A 45 9.81 -14.37 15.36
C LEU A 45 9.26 -15.78 15.13
N LYS A 46 8.06 -16.06 15.67
CA LYS A 46 7.32 -17.29 15.41
C LYS A 46 6.48 -17.14 14.15
N GLY A 47 6.64 -18.06 13.22
CA GLY A 47 5.88 -18.13 11.98
C GLY A 47 5.68 -19.58 11.57
N LEU A 48 5.82 -19.91 10.28
CA LEU A 48 5.82 -21.32 9.82
C LEU A 48 6.96 -22.14 10.47
N ARG A 49 8.04 -21.49 10.86
CA ARG A 49 9.15 -22.05 11.67
C ARG A 49 9.35 -21.15 12.88
N ASP A 50 9.88 -21.71 13.96
CA ASP A 50 10.28 -20.94 15.13
C ASP A 50 11.62 -20.24 14.82
N GLY A 51 11.61 -18.90 14.87
CA GLY A 51 12.83 -18.10 14.65
C GLY A 51 13.98 -18.41 15.62
N HIS A 52 13.66 -18.95 16.81
CA HIS A 52 14.67 -19.36 17.79
C HIS A 52 15.61 -20.45 17.27
N ASP A 53 15.20 -21.26 16.30
CA ASP A 53 16.04 -22.28 15.67
C ASP A 53 17.18 -21.68 14.86
N PHE A 54 17.14 -20.37 14.55
CA PHE A 54 18.13 -19.67 13.76
C PHE A 54 19.09 -18.78 14.56
N ILE A 55 19.01 -18.82 15.89
CA ILE A 55 19.87 -17.99 16.77
C ILE A 55 21.35 -18.29 16.51
N ASP A 56 21.75 -19.54 16.42
CA ASP A 56 23.15 -19.90 16.18
C ASP A 56 23.68 -19.33 14.87
N ILE A 57 22.91 -19.47 13.81
CA ILE A 57 23.23 -18.92 12.46
C ILE A 57 23.30 -17.38 12.51
N ALA A 58 22.42 -16.72 13.27
CA ALA A 58 22.47 -15.26 13.41
C ALA A 58 23.77 -14.79 14.06
N PHE A 59 24.26 -15.49 15.09
CA PHE A 59 25.56 -15.19 15.72
C PHE A 59 26.72 -15.50 14.78
N GLU A 60 26.69 -16.57 14.01
CA GLU A 60 27.69 -16.87 12.98
C GLU A 60 27.75 -15.76 11.91
N ASN A 61 26.64 -15.14 11.59
CA ASN A 61 26.56 -14.03 10.64
C ASN A 61 26.92 -12.66 11.24
N GLY A 62 27.10 -12.57 12.57
CA GLY A 62 27.61 -11.34 13.20
C GLY A 62 26.69 -10.68 14.20
N ALA A 63 25.56 -11.28 14.58
CA ALA A 63 24.74 -10.79 15.66
C ALA A 63 25.55 -10.70 16.96
N VAL A 64 25.38 -9.60 17.70
CA VAL A 64 26.05 -9.39 19.01
C VAL A 64 25.16 -9.79 20.16
N ALA A 65 23.84 -9.86 19.96
CA ALA A 65 22.86 -10.32 20.91
C ALA A 65 21.59 -10.83 20.19
N THR A 66 20.69 -11.46 20.93
CA THR A 66 19.38 -11.89 20.42
C THR A 66 18.29 -11.62 21.43
N PHE A 67 17.06 -11.40 20.98
CA PHE A 67 15.88 -11.64 21.82
C PHE A 67 15.68 -13.14 22.00
N SER A 68 15.04 -13.54 23.08
CA SER A 68 14.63 -14.93 23.29
C SER A 68 13.47 -15.03 24.26
N GLU A 69 12.61 -16.02 24.04
CA GLU A 69 11.55 -16.44 24.97
C GLU A 69 12.00 -17.61 25.88
N LYS A 70 13.25 -18.01 25.73
CA LYS A 70 13.84 -19.13 26.48
C LYS A 70 15.23 -18.72 26.98
N VAL A 71 15.62 -19.29 28.10
CA VAL A 71 16.99 -19.10 28.65
C VAL A 71 18.00 -19.68 27.67
N ILE A 72 19.00 -18.88 27.32
CA ILE A 72 20.11 -19.27 26.42
C ILE A 72 21.40 -19.31 27.22
N SER A 73 22.24 -20.30 26.95
CA SER A 73 23.57 -20.42 27.55
C SER A 73 24.62 -19.88 26.58
N ASN A 74 25.63 -19.18 27.12
CA ASN A 74 26.86 -18.79 26.42
C ASN A 74 26.72 -17.76 25.29
N LYS A 75 25.60 -17.00 25.24
CA LYS A 75 25.40 -15.92 24.27
C LYS A 75 24.69 -14.74 24.92
N PRO A 76 24.99 -13.48 24.54
CA PRO A 76 24.20 -12.34 24.99
C PRO A 76 22.75 -12.43 24.48
N TYR A 77 21.77 -12.29 25.38
CA TYR A 77 20.37 -12.32 25.03
C TYR A 77 19.51 -11.45 25.95
N ILE A 78 18.38 -11.05 25.43
CA ILE A 78 17.32 -10.34 26.14
C ILE A 78 16.15 -11.31 26.29
N LEU A 79 15.90 -11.80 27.51
CA LEU A 79 14.80 -12.71 27.80
C LEU A 79 13.50 -11.91 27.92
N VAL A 80 12.52 -12.25 27.12
CA VAL A 80 11.19 -11.64 27.12
C VAL A 80 10.09 -12.71 27.05
N LYS A 81 8.87 -12.36 27.43
CA LYS A 81 7.71 -13.28 27.33
C LYS A 81 7.28 -13.54 25.89
N ASP A 82 7.39 -12.52 25.06
CA ASP A 82 6.99 -12.53 23.65
C ASP A 82 7.90 -11.57 22.88
N THR A 83 8.58 -12.11 21.86
CA THR A 83 9.55 -11.33 21.07
C THR A 83 8.88 -10.31 20.17
N LEU A 84 7.66 -10.58 19.66
CA LEU A 84 6.93 -9.63 18.84
C LEU A 84 6.43 -8.44 19.66
N VAL A 85 5.85 -8.70 20.84
CA VAL A 85 5.41 -7.65 21.76
C VAL A 85 6.58 -6.78 22.22
N ALA A 86 7.74 -7.38 22.50
CA ALA A 86 8.96 -6.65 22.84
C ALA A 86 9.42 -5.74 21.70
N PHE A 87 9.35 -6.23 20.46
CA PHE A 87 9.70 -5.47 19.26
C PHE A 87 8.77 -4.27 19.05
N GLN A 88 7.45 -4.46 19.19
CA GLN A 88 6.44 -3.41 19.10
C GLN A 88 6.63 -2.33 20.18
N LYS A 89 6.87 -2.75 21.42
CA LYS A 89 7.16 -1.83 22.55
C LYS A 89 8.43 -1.01 22.30
N LEU A 90 9.45 -1.64 21.73
CA LEU A 90 10.67 -0.96 21.37
C LEU A 90 10.47 0.09 20.26
N ALA A 91 9.65 -0.21 19.26
CA ALA A 91 9.32 0.74 18.20
C ALA A 91 8.56 1.96 18.75
N GLN A 92 7.57 1.74 19.62
CA GLN A 92 6.85 2.82 20.31
C GLN A 92 7.83 3.72 21.08
N TYR A 93 8.67 3.12 21.90
CA TYR A 93 9.71 3.86 22.64
C TYR A 93 10.63 4.66 21.72
N TYR A 94 11.01 4.08 20.57
CA TYR A 94 11.94 4.73 19.65
C TYR A 94 11.31 5.96 18.95
N ILE A 95 10.02 5.91 18.62
CA ILE A 95 9.25 7.08 18.13
C ILE A 95 9.28 8.20 19.16
N GLU A 96 8.98 7.89 20.42
CA GLU A 96 8.97 8.87 21.52
C GLU A 96 10.38 9.44 21.78
N LYS A 97 11.40 8.58 21.82
CA LYS A 97 12.80 8.98 22.00
C LYS A 97 13.29 9.95 20.93
N MET A 98 12.93 9.67 19.67
CA MET A 98 13.32 10.50 18.53
C MET A 98 12.43 11.75 18.37
N ARG A 99 11.31 11.83 19.09
CA ARG A 99 10.31 12.93 19.01
C ARG A 99 9.83 13.15 17.58
N LEU A 100 9.48 12.04 16.93
CA LEU A 100 9.05 12.07 15.54
C LEU A 100 7.65 12.65 15.40
N ASP A 101 7.43 13.46 14.37
CA ASP A 101 6.07 13.69 13.90
C ASP A 101 5.65 12.50 13.02
N VAL A 102 4.61 11.82 13.45
CA VAL A 102 4.09 10.60 12.80
C VAL A 102 2.86 10.95 11.98
N ILE A 103 2.90 10.64 10.70
CA ILE A 103 1.77 10.69 9.79
C ILE A 103 1.37 9.24 9.46
N ALA A 104 0.16 8.84 9.83
CA ALA A 104 -0.36 7.51 9.54
C ALA A 104 -1.36 7.54 8.38
N VAL A 105 -1.32 6.52 7.52
CA VAL A 105 -2.19 6.43 6.34
C VAL A 105 -2.84 5.05 6.27
N THR A 106 -4.17 5.00 6.26
CA THR A 106 -4.95 3.79 6.00
C THR A 106 -6.02 4.01 4.94
N GLY A 107 -6.75 2.97 4.58
CA GLY A 107 -7.84 2.98 3.60
C GLY A 107 -7.93 1.67 2.82
N SER A 108 -9.02 1.43 2.12
CA SER A 108 -9.16 0.26 1.25
C SER A 108 -8.28 0.40 0.01
N ASN A 109 -8.24 1.61 -0.57
CA ASN A 109 -7.44 1.96 -1.75
C ASN A 109 -6.72 3.28 -1.54
N GLY A 110 -5.61 3.51 -2.26
CA GLY A 110 -4.89 4.78 -2.24
C GLY A 110 -3.86 4.93 -1.12
N LYS A 111 -3.78 4.02 -0.13
CA LYS A 111 -2.81 4.11 0.99
C LYS A 111 -1.38 4.38 0.52
N THR A 112 -0.84 3.48 -0.29
CA THR A 112 0.55 3.55 -0.76
C THR A 112 0.81 4.80 -1.59
N SER A 113 -0.10 5.13 -2.52
CA SER A 113 0.04 6.33 -3.36
C SER A 113 -0.01 7.61 -2.52
N THR A 114 -0.93 7.71 -1.55
CA THR A 114 -1.02 8.85 -0.64
C THR A 114 0.21 8.96 0.26
N LYS A 115 0.68 7.85 0.81
CA LYS A 115 1.93 7.79 1.59
C LYS A 115 3.13 8.27 0.77
N ASP A 116 3.25 7.81 -0.49
CA ASP A 116 4.36 8.20 -1.37
C ASP A 116 4.31 9.69 -1.71
N MET A 117 3.10 10.25 -1.96
CA MET A 117 2.92 11.68 -2.21
C MET A 117 3.19 12.52 -0.95
N ILE A 118 2.73 12.09 0.22
CA ILE A 118 3.02 12.79 1.50
C ILE A 118 4.52 12.81 1.74
N GLU A 119 5.20 11.68 1.59
CA GLU A 119 6.65 11.63 1.78
C GLU A 119 7.40 12.52 0.78
N ALA A 120 7.01 12.51 -0.50
CA ALA A 120 7.60 13.38 -1.51
C ALA A 120 7.45 14.86 -1.14
N VAL A 121 6.25 15.29 -0.73
CA VAL A 121 5.97 16.66 -0.28
C VAL A 121 6.79 17.03 0.95
N LEU A 122 6.80 16.19 1.99
CA LEU A 122 7.52 16.48 3.23
C LEU A 122 9.04 16.47 3.05
N SER A 123 9.56 15.64 2.15
CA SER A 123 10.99 15.51 1.88
C SER A 123 11.63 16.75 1.25
N THR A 124 10.84 17.69 0.73
CA THR A 124 11.34 19.00 0.28
C THR A 124 11.86 19.87 1.43
N THR A 125 11.33 19.66 2.63
CA THR A 125 11.59 20.51 3.80
C THR A 125 12.23 19.72 4.95
N TYR A 126 11.85 18.45 5.14
CA TYR A 126 12.22 17.63 6.30
C TYR A 126 12.97 16.36 5.91
N LYS A 127 13.77 15.82 6.82
CA LYS A 127 14.29 14.45 6.72
C LYS A 127 13.15 13.48 6.96
N THR A 128 12.52 13.02 5.89
CA THR A 128 11.32 12.20 5.94
C THR A 128 11.63 10.75 5.61
N TYR A 129 11.05 9.82 6.36
CA TYR A 129 11.11 8.39 6.08
C TYR A 129 9.69 7.81 5.98
N LYS A 130 9.52 6.72 5.23
CA LYS A 130 8.21 6.10 5.04
C LYS A 130 8.27 4.59 5.09
N THR A 131 7.11 3.96 5.30
CA THR A 131 6.93 2.51 5.13
C THR A 131 7.42 2.07 3.76
N GLN A 132 8.33 1.10 3.74
CA GLN A 132 8.87 0.48 2.54
C GLN A 132 8.03 -0.73 2.14
N GLY A 133 7.80 -0.91 0.81
CA GLY A 133 7.02 -2.04 0.30
C GLY A 133 5.65 -2.18 0.99
N ASN A 134 5.39 -3.35 1.54
CA ASN A 134 4.16 -3.71 2.27
C ASN A 134 4.40 -3.93 3.78
N TYR A 135 5.42 -3.30 4.37
CA TYR A 135 5.69 -3.38 5.82
C TYR A 135 4.68 -2.55 6.64
N ASN A 136 3.39 -2.87 6.51
CA ASN A 136 2.27 -2.12 7.03
C ASN A 136 1.41 -2.88 8.06
N ASN A 137 1.94 -3.99 8.61
CA ASN A 137 1.31 -4.83 9.61
C ASN A 137 2.07 -4.78 10.96
N GLU A 138 1.69 -5.63 11.92
CA GLU A 138 2.20 -5.73 13.29
C GLU A 138 3.71 -6.04 13.41
N ILE A 139 4.32 -6.52 12.33
CA ILE A 139 5.79 -6.73 12.22
C ILE A 139 6.41 -5.60 11.39
N GLY A 140 5.79 -5.26 10.27
CA GLY A 140 6.34 -4.33 9.29
C GLY A 140 6.42 -2.88 9.76
N LEU A 141 5.43 -2.41 10.54
CA LEU A 141 5.45 -1.05 11.09
C LEU A 141 6.58 -0.89 12.13
N PRO A 142 6.75 -1.77 13.14
CA PRO A 142 7.92 -1.72 14.02
C PRO A 142 9.26 -1.81 13.28
N TYR A 143 9.33 -2.68 12.25
CA TYR A 143 10.52 -2.81 11.42
C TYR A 143 10.85 -1.48 10.71
N THR A 144 9.86 -0.82 10.11
CA THR A 144 10.01 0.49 9.47
C THR A 144 10.58 1.52 10.45
N VAL A 145 10.01 1.62 11.64
CA VAL A 145 10.43 2.58 12.67
C VAL A 145 11.88 2.34 13.11
N LEU A 146 12.25 1.08 13.36
CA LEU A 146 13.57 0.75 13.89
C LEU A 146 14.68 0.71 12.83
N HIS A 147 14.30 0.79 11.53
CA HIS A 147 15.25 0.86 10.39
C HIS A 147 15.35 2.26 9.76
N MET A 148 14.59 3.24 10.25
CA MET A 148 14.70 4.61 9.73
C MET A 148 16.11 5.20 9.99
N PRO A 149 16.58 6.11 9.14
CA PRO A 149 17.78 6.89 9.40
C PRO A 149 17.74 7.64 10.75
N ASP A 150 18.91 7.78 11.38
CA ASP A 150 19.03 8.40 12.71
C ASP A 150 18.75 9.91 12.75
N ASP A 151 18.66 10.55 11.60
CA ASP A 151 18.34 11.97 11.40
C ASP A 151 16.91 12.21 10.91
N THR A 152 16.07 11.18 10.93
CA THR A 152 14.67 11.30 10.54
C THR A 152 13.92 12.28 11.45
N GLU A 153 13.18 13.22 10.85
CA GLU A 153 12.35 14.22 11.54
C GLU A 153 10.85 13.88 11.43
N LYS A 154 10.42 13.36 10.27
CA LYS A 154 9.04 12.98 9.98
C LYS A 154 8.99 11.53 9.50
N ILE A 155 7.97 10.79 9.93
CA ILE A 155 7.76 9.42 9.45
C ILE A 155 6.34 9.24 8.94
N VAL A 156 6.21 8.64 7.75
CA VAL A 156 4.91 8.34 7.11
C VAL A 156 4.67 6.84 7.15
N LEU A 157 3.75 6.41 7.99
CA LEU A 157 3.45 5.02 8.26
C LEU A 157 2.17 4.57 7.57
N GLU A 158 2.29 3.61 6.66
CA GLU A 158 1.13 2.93 6.09
C GLU A 158 0.62 1.88 7.06
N MET A 159 -0.71 1.83 7.29
CA MET A 159 -1.36 0.86 8.17
C MET A 159 -2.35 0.00 7.39
N GLY A 160 -2.04 -1.29 7.30
CA GLY A 160 -2.88 -2.33 6.73
C GLY A 160 -3.75 -3.01 7.78
N GLN A 161 -4.84 -3.65 7.34
CA GLN A 161 -5.66 -4.52 8.20
C GLN A 161 -6.14 -5.73 7.41
N ASP A 162 -6.19 -6.86 8.09
CA ASP A 162 -6.88 -8.07 7.66
C ASP A 162 -8.05 -8.38 8.61
N HIS A 163 -7.97 -7.91 9.88
CA HIS A 163 -8.97 -8.11 10.92
C HIS A 163 -9.25 -6.83 11.71
N LEU A 164 -10.39 -6.82 12.39
CA LEU A 164 -10.72 -5.77 13.35
C LEU A 164 -9.71 -5.81 14.51
N GLY A 165 -9.16 -4.64 14.88
CA GLY A 165 -8.12 -4.51 15.91
C GLY A 165 -6.71 -4.36 15.36
N ASP A 166 -6.45 -4.73 14.09
CA ASP A 166 -5.12 -4.57 13.50
C ASP A 166 -4.68 -3.11 13.46
N ILE A 167 -5.55 -2.22 12.95
CA ILE A 167 -5.26 -0.77 12.90
C ILE A 167 -5.17 -0.18 14.32
N HIS A 168 -6.01 -0.64 15.25
CA HIS A 168 -5.90 -0.25 16.66
C HIS A 168 -4.49 -0.48 17.22
N LEU A 169 -3.97 -1.70 17.06
CA LEU A 169 -2.62 -2.05 17.50
C LEU A 169 -1.55 -1.15 16.84
N LEU A 170 -1.64 -0.96 15.53
CA LEU A 170 -0.68 -0.14 14.79
C LEU A 170 -0.75 1.33 15.22
N SER A 171 -1.94 1.85 15.47
CA SER A 171 -2.16 3.21 15.96
C SER A 171 -1.58 3.41 17.35
N GLU A 172 -1.79 2.46 18.27
CA GLU A 172 -1.23 2.50 19.63
C GLU A 172 0.30 2.45 19.64
N ILE A 173 0.92 1.72 18.69
CA ILE A 173 2.39 1.70 18.53
C ILE A 173 2.89 3.04 17.97
N ALA A 174 2.22 3.55 16.95
CA ALA A 174 2.68 4.69 16.16
C ALA A 174 2.36 6.05 16.80
N LYS A 175 1.25 6.15 17.54
CA LYS A 175 0.72 7.40 18.14
C LYS A 175 0.70 8.55 17.15
N PRO A 176 -0.12 8.48 16.07
CA PRO A 176 -0.06 9.44 14.98
C PRO A 176 -0.46 10.86 15.44
N HIS A 177 0.29 11.87 14.98
CA HIS A 177 -0.08 13.28 15.08
C HIS A 177 -1.09 13.66 13.98
N ILE A 178 -0.93 13.06 12.78
CA ILE A 178 -1.85 13.21 11.66
C ILE A 178 -2.24 11.80 11.19
N ALA A 179 -3.54 11.51 11.16
CA ALA A 179 -4.09 10.30 10.59
C ALA A 179 -4.84 10.59 9.29
N VAL A 180 -4.63 9.76 8.28
CA VAL A 180 -5.28 9.85 6.98
C VAL A 180 -6.04 8.57 6.69
N VAL A 181 -7.35 8.70 6.45
CA VAL A 181 -8.18 7.62 5.88
C VAL A 181 -8.48 7.97 4.43
N THR A 182 -7.98 7.20 3.47
CA THR A 182 -8.07 7.55 2.04
C THR A 182 -9.44 7.26 1.44
N LEU A 183 -9.88 6.01 1.50
CA LEU A 183 -11.15 5.55 0.92
C LEU A 183 -11.61 4.28 1.62
N ILE A 184 -12.93 4.12 1.79
CA ILE A 184 -13.58 2.91 2.28
C ILE A 184 -14.20 2.16 1.09
N GLY A 185 -13.63 1.04 0.73
CA GLY A 185 -14.09 0.12 -0.32
C GLY A 185 -14.18 -1.31 0.23
N GLU A 186 -14.19 -2.30 -0.65
CA GLU A 186 -14.46 -3.71 -0.35
C GLU A 186 -13.19 -4.54 -0.12
N ALA A 187 -12.02 -3.91 0.10
CA ALA A 187 -10.80 -4.65 0.42
C ALA A 187 -10.96 -5.45 1.72
N HIS A 188 -10.61 -6.75 1.69
CA HIS A 188 -10.73 -7.69 2.81
C HIS A 188 -12.18 -7.96 3.26
N LEU A 189 -13.17 -7.79 2.36
CA LEU A 189 -14.58 -7.96 2.67
C LEU A 189 -14.90 -9.33 3.26
N GLU A 190 -14.23 -10.39 2.80
CA GLU A 190 -14.36 -11.75 3.30
C GLU A 190 -14.13 -11.85 4.82
N PHE A 191 -13.17 -11.10 5.36
CA PHE A 191 -12.83 -11.15 6.78
C PHE A 191 -13.69 -10.21 7.64
N PHE A 192 -14.18 -9.13 7.06
CA PHE A 192 -14.99 -8.12 7.77
C PHE A 192 -16.50 -8.33 7.62
N GLY A 193 -16.94 -9.02 6.57
CA GLY A 193 -18.34 -9.29 6.28
C GLY A 193 -19.16 -8.10 5.76
N SER A 194 -18.71 -6.85 5.96
CA SER A 194 -19.38 -5.65 5.43
C SER A 194 -18.43 -4.45 5.29
N ARG A 195 -18.79 -3.50 4.40
CA ARG A 195 -18.08 -2.21 4.29
C ARG A 195 -18.12 -1.40 5.58
N ASP A 196 -19.20 -1.50 6.34
CA ASP A 196 -19.36 -0.84 7.64
C ASP A 196 -18.28 -1.33 8.63
N LYS A 197 -18.07 -2.64 8.71
CA LYS A 197 -17.00 -3.22 9.54
C LYS A 197 -15.60 -2.89 9.04
N ILE A 198 -15.42 -2.75 7.73
CA ILE A 198 -14.16 -2.24 7.15
C ILE A 198 -13.93 -0.79 7.59
N ALA A 199 -14.97 0.05 7.59
CA ALA A 199 -14.91 1.42 8.07
C ALA A 199 -14.56 1.47 9.56
N GLU A 200 -15.24 0.70 10.40
CA GLU A 200 -14.96 0.56 11.84
C GLU A 200 -13.47 0.25 12.07
N GLY A 201 -12.95 -0.78 11.40
CA GLY A 201 -11.53 -1.17 11.55
C GLY A 201 -10.55 -0.08 11.12
N LYS A 202 -10.83 0.63 10.00
CA LYS A 202 -9.93 1.68 9.51
C LYS A 202 -9.97 2.93 10.39
N MET A 203 -11.12 3.25 10.95
CA MET A 203 -11.25 4.40 11.86
C MET A 203 -10.51 4.19 13.19
N GLN A 204 -10.13 2.96 13.55
CA GLN A 204 -9.22 2.68 14.67
C GLN A 204 -7.84 3.34 14.53
N ILE A 205 -7.52 3.93 13.37
CA ILE A 205 -6.30 4.72 13.19
C ILE A 205 -6.22 5.90 14.16
N THR A 206 -7.34 6.33 14.72
CA THR A 206 -7.43 7.43 15.68
C THR A 206 -7.23 7.01 17.13
N ASP A 207 -7.22 5.70 17.44
CA ASP A 207 -7.21 5.19 18.81
C ASP A 207 -5.92 5.55 19.58
N GLY A 208 -4.77 5.58 18.89
CA GLY A 208 -3.48 5.96 19.47
C GLY A 208 -3.17 7.46 19.40
N MET A 209 -4.04 8.28 18.83
CA MET A 209 -3.81 9.73 18.69
C MET A 209 -4.07 10.48 20.00
N ASP A 210 -3.27 11.50 20.25
CA ASP A 210 -3.55 12.47 21.30
C ASP A 210 -4.74 13.40 20.93
N SER A 211 -5.25 14.14 21.90
CA SER A 211 -6.42 15.04 21.72
C SER A 211 -6.19 16.22 20.76
N ASP A 212 -4.95 16.58 20.49
CA ASP A 212 -4.55 17.61 19.53
C ASP A 212 -4.21 17.02 18.14
N GLY A 213 -4.38 15.72 17.95
CA GLY A 213 -4.20 15.04 16.69
C GLY A 213 -5.21 15.47 15.62
N ILE A 214 -4.84 15.30 14.35
CA ILE A 214 -5.64 15.71 13.19
C ILE A 214 -6.01 14.49 12.37
N LEU A 215 -7.30 14.26 12.17
CA LEU A 215 -7.86 13.27 11.26
C LEU A 215 -8.22 13.91 9.91
N ILE A 216 -7.67 13.40 8.82
CA ILE A 216 -8.07 13.74 7.45
C ILE A 216 -8.80 12.53 6.87
N ALA A 217 -10.09 12.68 6.55
CA ALA A 217 -10.94 11.55 6.18
C ALA A 217 -11.91 11.90 5.03
N PRO A 218 -12.37 10.90 4.22
CA PRO A 218 -13.29 11.16 3.13
C PRO A 218 -14.66 11.62 3.62
N GLY A 219 -15.38 12.39 2.79
CA GLY A 219 -16.76 12.80 3.01
C GLY A 219 -17.78 11.67 2.84
N ASP A 220 -17.41 10.43 3.15
CA ASP A 220 -18.28 9.26 3.09
C ASP A 220 -18.98 9.05 4.45
N ALA A 221 -20.31 9.07 4.46
CA ALA A 221 -21.13 8.95 5.67
C ALA A 221 -20.94 7.59 6.40
N ILE A 222 -20.35 6.59 5.74
CA ILE A 222 -20.10 5.29 6.36
C ILE A 222 -19.14 5.38 7.56
N ILE A 223 -18.30 6.41 7.63
CA ILE A 223 -17.37 6.61 8.73
C ILE A 223 -17.92 7.46 9.87
N ASP A 224 -19.07 8.12 9.67
CA ASP A 224 -19.63 9.06 10.66
C ASP A 224 -19.86 8.43 12.05
N PRO A 225 -20.32 7.17 12.18
CA PRO A 225 -20.46 6.52 13.49
C PRO A 225 -19.15 6.30 14.25
N TYR A 226 -18.01 6.39 13.58
CA TYR A 226 -16.69 6.06 14.10
C TYR A 226 -15.76 7.28 14.20
N LEU A 227 -16.29 8.48 13.98
CA LEU A 227 -15.50 9.70 14.10
C LEU A 227 -15.09 9.94 15.56
N PRO A 228 -13.86 10.37 15.83
CA PRO A 228 -13.39 10.64 17.17
C PRO A 228 -14.02 11.92 17.73
N ASP A 229 -14.20 11.99 19.07
CA ASP A 229 -14.84 13.12 19.74
C ASP A 229 -13.89 14.30 20.00
N ASN A 230 -12.59 14.06 20.10
CA ASN A 230 -11.65 15.05 20.65
C ASN A 230 -10.60 15.56 19.65
N GLN A 231 -10.38 14.87 18.52
CA GLN A 231 -9.42 15.27 17.49
C GLN A 231 -10.03 16.28 16.51
N MET A 232 -9.18 17.09 15.87
CA MET A 232 -9.59 17.90 14.75
C MET A 232 -9.90 17.00 13.53
N ILE A 233 -11.06 17.17 12.92
CA ILE A 233 -11.48 16.40 11.75
C ILE A 233 -11.53 17.31 10.53
N ILE A 234 -10.86 16.92 9.46
CA ILE A 234 -10.90 17.57 8.14
C ILE A 234 -11.48 16.57 7.14
N ARG A 235 -12.61 16.92 6.56
CA ARG A 235 -13.24 16.07 5.54
C ARG A 235 -12.80 16.49 4.14
N PHE A 236 -12.56 15.50 3.28
CA PHE A 236 -12.21 15.78 1.88
C PHE A 236 -13.16 15.11 0.89
N GLY A 237 -13.26 15.71 -0.29
CA GLY A 237 -14.11 15.25 -1.37
C GLY A 237 -15.11 16.32 -1.84
N PRO A 238 -16.02 16.01 -2.77
CA PRO A 238 -17.01 16.97 -3.24
C PRO A 238 -17.84 17.54 -2.10
N HIS A 239 -17.91 18.88 -2.03
CA HIS A 239 -18.66 19.63 -1.01
C HIS A 239 -18.14 19.47 0.44
N GLN A 240 -16.88 19.11 0.61
CA GLN A 240 -16.20 19.02 1.90
C GLN A 240 -15.26 20.21 2.11
N GLU A 241 -14.56 20.24 3.28
CA GLU A 241 -13.61 21.31 3.63
C GLU A 241 -12.47 21.43 2.64
N ILE A 242 -11.95 20.31 2.15
CA ILE A 242 -10.93 20.29 1.11
C ILE A 242 -11.41 19.46 -0.08
N PHE A 243 -11.22 19.99 -1.29
CA PHE A 243 -11.72 19.36 -2.51
C PHE A 243 -10.86 19.69 -3.73
N VAL A 244 -11.00 18.88 -4.76
CA VAL A 244 -10.41 19.09 -6.09
C VAL A 244 -11.46 19.55 -7.08
N GLU A 245 -11.04 20.39 -8.04
CA GLU A 245 -11.85 20.88 -9.16
C GLU A 245 -11.07 20.79 -10.47
N ASP A 246 -11.77 20.94 -11.59
CA ASP A 246 -11.17 20.99 -12.94
C ASP A 246 -10.20 19.86 -13.25
N VAL A 247 -10.52 18.64 -12.84
CA VAL A 247 -9.66 17.47 -13.07
C VAL A 247 -9.70 17.09 -14.54
N VAL A 248 -8.57 17.32 -15.23
CA VAL A 248 -8.33 16.90 -16.61
C VAL A 248 -7.34 15.76 -16.59
N GLU A 249 -7.73 14.63 -17.19
CA GLU A 249 -6.89 13.44 -17.29
C GLU A 249 -6.43 13.23 -18.73
N GLU A 250 -5.11 13.11 -18.88
CA GLU A 250 -4.44 12.74 -20.10
C GLU A 250 -3.56 11.51 -19.85
N LYS A 251 -3.09 10.89 -20.92
CA LYS A 251 -2.16 9.75 -20.80
C LYS A 251 -0.87 10.11 -20.02
N THR A 252 -0.42 11.35 -20.12
CA THR A 252 0.81 11.85 -19.47
C THR A 252 0.61 12.23 -18.01
N GLY A 253 -0.63 12.20 -17.51
CA GLY A 253 -0.95 12.52 -16.12
C GLY A 253 -2.23 13.31 -15.97
N LEU A 254 -2.37 13.92 -14.81
CA LEU A 254 -3.50 14.74 -14.41
C LEU A 254 -3.10 16.21 -14.31
N THR A 255 -4.06 17.10 -14.61
CA THR A 255 -4.03 18.49 -14.14
C THR A 255 -5.31 18.77 -13.36
N PHE A 256 -5.22 19.47 -12.24
CA PHE A 256 -6.37 19.81 -11.41
C PHE A 256 -6.12 21.08 -10.60
N THR A 257 -7.18 21.67 -10.10
CA THR A 257 -7.16 22.74 -9.11
C THR A 257 -7.70 22.20 -7.77
N THR A 258 -7.38 22.87 -6.69
CA THR A 258 -7.87 22.55 -5.34
C THR A 258 -8.11 23.85 -4.58
N ASN A 259 -9.01 23.83 -3.61
CA ASN A 259 -9.22 24.98 -2.74
C ASN A 259 -8.09 25.20 -1.70
N VAL A 260 -7.08 24.30 -1.67
CA VAL A 260 -5.94 24.38 -0.74
C VAL A 260 -4.76 25.16 -1.35
N LEU A 261 -4.60 25.11 -2.66
CA LEU A 261 -3.56 25.84 -3.42
C LEU A 261 -4.18 26.81 -4.41
N LYS A 262 -3.48 27.90 -4.71
CA LYS A 262 -3.91 28.87 -5.73
C LYS A 262 -3.58 28.42 -7.15
N GLU A 263 -2.46 27.74 -7.31
CA GLU A 263 -1.94 27.29 -8.59
C GLU A 263 -2.54 25.94 -8.98
N LYS A 264 -2.55 25.69 -10.28
CA LYS A 264 -2.92 24.39 -10.85
C LYS A 264 -1.79 23.39 -10.62
N VAL A 265 -2.15 22.19 -10.18
CA VAL A 265 -1.20 21.08 -9.96
C VAL A 265 -1.17 20.19 -11.20
N LYS A 266 0.03 19.78 -11.61
CA LYS A 266 0.27 18.72 -12.60
C LYS A 266 0.80 17.51 -11.89
N LEU A 267 0.19 16.35 -12.11
CA LEU A 267 0.57 15.09 -11.48
C LEU A 267 0.90 14.07 -12.57
N PRO A 268 2.11 13.50 -12.64
CA PRO A 268 2.53 12.60 -13.72
C PRO A 268 1.98 11.17 -13.52
N LEU A 269 0.72 11.05 -13.11
CA LEU A 269 0.06 9.79 -12.75
C LEU A 269 -1.31 9.71 -13.41
N ALA A 270 -1.69 8.51 -13.85
CA ALA A 270 -3.06 8.23 -14.30
C ALA A 270 -4.00 8.02 -13.11
N GLY A 271 -5.32 8.06 -13.38
CA GLY A 271 -6.35 7.82 -12.38
C GLY A 271 -6.80 9.10 -11.67
N LYS A 272 -8.01 9.61 -12.02
CA LYS A 272 -8.59 10.83 -11.43
C LYS A 272 -8.62 10.81 -9.90
N PHE A 273 -8.74 9.62 -9.30
CA PHE A 273 -8.68 9.42 -7.86
C PHE A 273 -7.32 9.85 -7.25
N ASN A 274 -6.26 9.87 -8.05
CA ASN A 274 -4.95 10.37 -7.59
C ASN A 274 -4.93 11.89 -7.38
N ALA A 275 -5.84 12.65 -7.99
CA ALA A 275 -5.99 14.07 -7.67
C ALA A 275 -6.43 14.27 -6.21
N SER A 276 -7.37 13.44 -5.70
CA SER A 276 -7.76 13.47 -4.30
C SER A 276 -6.63 13.03 -3.36
N ASN A 277 -5.87 12.00 -3.73
CA ASN A 277 -4.70 11.57 -2.96
C ASN A 277 -3.63 12.68 -2.89
N ALA A 278 -3.36 13.36 -4.00
CA ALA A 278 -2.43 14.48 -4.07
C ALA A 278 -2.92 15.69 -3.27
N MET A 279 -4.22 15.98 -3.29
CA MET A 279 -4.81 17.03 -2.45
C MET A 279 -4.65 16.74 -0.97
N VAL A 280 -4.85 15.50 -0.52
CA VAL A 280 -4.60 15.09 0.87
C VAL A 280 -3.12 15.29 1.22
N ALA A 281 -2.19 14.87 0.34
CA ALA A 281 -0.76 15.11 0.55
C ALA A 281 -0.41 16.61 0.61
N THR A 282 -1.03 17.42 -0.25
CA THR A 282 -0.95 18.88 -0.22
C THR A 282 -1.36 19.44 1.15
N TYR A 283 -2.51 18.98 1.65
CA TYR A 283 -3.03 19.48 2.92
C TYR A 283 -2.13 19.08 4.10
N VAL A 284 -1.60 17.86 4.12
CA VAL A 284 -0.58 17.45 5.11
C VAL A 284 0.67 18.33 5.03
N GLY A 285 1.15 18.63 3.82
CA GLY A 285 2.27 19.57 3.63
C GLY A 285 1.98 20.95 4.20
N LYS A 286 0.78 21.50 3.97
CA LYS A 286 0.34 22.80 4.52
C LYS A 286 0.27 22.79 6.05
N LEU A 287 -0.25 21.72 6.66
CA LEU A 287 -0.28 21.56 8.13
C LEU A 287 1.13 21.59 8.74
N LEU A 288 2.11 21.07 8.00
CA LEU A 288 3.51 21.01 8.42
C LEU A 288 4.38 22.13 7.83
N ALA A 289 3.74 23.23 7.37
CA ALA A 289 4.38 24.46 6.90
C ALA A 289 5.33 24.28 5.69
N VAL A 290 5.11 23.27 4.84
CA VAL A 290 5.77 23.20 3.53
C VAL A 290 5.21 24.30 2.62
N THR A 291 6.05 24.95 1.83
CA THR A 291 5.63 26.05 0.94
C THR A 291 4.79 25.52 -0.23
N ASP A 292 3.95 26.39 -0.82
CA ASP A 292 3.11 26.00 -1.97
C ASP A 292 3.98 25.59 -3.17
N GLU A 293 5.07 26.30 -3.40
CA GLU A 293 6.04 26.02 -4.46
C GLU A 293 6.66 24.63 -4.30
N ASP A 294 7.14 24.30 -3.10
CA ASP A 294 7.74 23.01 -2.79
C ASP A 294 6.74 21.85 -2.92
N ILE A 295 5.48 22.06 -2.48
CA ILE A 295 4.40 21.09 -2.63
C ILE A 295 4.14 20.79 -4.11
N ILE A 296 4.03 21.82 -4.93
CA ILE A 296 3.76 21.69 -6.37
C ILE A 296 4.91 20.98 -7.07
N GLU A 297 6.16 21.39 -6.82
CA GLU A 297 7.34 20.75 -7.40
C GLU A 297 7.44 19.27 -7.02
N ALA A 298 7.18 18.92 -5.76
CA ALA A 298 7.18 17.54 -5.30
C ALA A 298 6.13 16.69 -6.03
N LEU A 299 4.90 17.20 -6.19
CA LEU A 299 3.82 16.48 -6.85
C LEU A 299 4.04 16.36 -8.38
N GLU A 300 4.63 17.36 -9.03
CA GLU A 300 4.96 17.32 -10.45
C GLU A 300 6.06 16.30 -10.80
N THR A 301 6.88 15.92 -9.81
CA THR A 301 8.02 15.00 -9.99
C THR A 301 7.83 13.66 -9.26
N VAL A 302 6.70 13.46 -8.57
CA VAL A 302 6.48 12.26 -7.76
C VAL A 302 6.51 10.98 -8.58
N SER A 303 7.17 9.96 -8.03
CA SER A 303 7.16 8.59 -8.54
C SER A 303 6.55 7.67 -7.49
N LEU A 304 5.52 6.92 -7.90
CA LEU A 304 4.87 5.96 -7.01
C LEU A 304 5.57 4.61 -6.97
N THR A 305 5.22 3.83 -5.97
CA THR A 305 5.56 2.41 -5.90
C THR A 305 5.07 1.68 -7.16
N LYS A 306 5.88 0.79 -7.72
CA LYS A 306 5.60 0.02 -8.95
C LYS A 306 4.25 -0.69 -8.93
N ASN A 307 3.72 -0.94 -10.13
CA ASN A 307 2.45 -1.65 -10.34
C ASN A 307 1.21 -0.92 -9.77
N ARG A 308 1.29 0.42 -9.60
CA ARG A 308 0.21 1.29 -9.14
C ARG A 308 -0.10 2.33 -10.22
N THR A 309 -1.10 2.07 -11.05
CA THR A 309 -1.54 2.98 -12.15
C THR A 309 -0.37 3.46 -13.01
N GLU A 310 0.54 2.58 -13.35
CA GLU A 310 1.80 2.88 -14.02
C GLU A 310 1.68 2.67 -15.53
N TRP A 311 2.04 3.70 -16.33
CA TRP A 311 2.16 3.55 -17.76
C TRP A 311 3.53 3.00 -18.16
N LEU A 312 3.53 1.87 -18.87
CA LEU A 312 4.72 1.19 -19.38
C LEU A 312 4.63 1.05 -20.88
N LYS A 313 5.78 0.79 -21.52
CA LYS A 313 5.85 0.43 -22.94
C LYS A 313 6.08 -1.07 -23.10
N ALA A 314 5.22 -1.72 -23.86
CA ALA A 314 5.45 -3.08 -24.31
C ALA A 314 6.61 -3.15 -25.32
N ALA A 315 7.23 -4.31 -25.45
CA ALA A 315 8.33 -4.56 -26.40
C ALA A 315 7.94 -4.30 -27.86
N ASN A 316 6.67 -4.45 -28.20
CA ASN A 316 6.14 -4.14 -29.55
C ASN A 316 5.75 -2.66 -29.73
N GLY A 317 5.85 -1.82 -28.70
CA GLY A 317 5.50 -0.41 -28.71
C GLY A 317 4.13 -0.04 -28.14
N ALA A 318 3.27 -1.00 -27.84
CA ALA A 318 1.97 -0.76 -27.19
C ALA A 318 2.12 -0.09 -25.83
N ASP A 319 1.08 0.59 -25.38
CA ASP A 319 1.02 1.18 -24.05
C ASP A 319 0.33 0.23 -23.07
N ILE A 320 0.94 0.01 -21.91
CA ILE A 320 0.41 -0.79 -20.82
C ILE A 320 0.08 0.13 -19.65
N LEU A 321 -1.17 0.14 -19.21
CA LEU A 321 -1.55 0.68 -17.90
C LEU A 321 -1.56 -0.46 -16.90
N SER A 322 -0.50 -0.54 -16.10
CA SER A 322 -0.34 -1.57 -15.07
C SER A 322 -0.93 -1.10 -13.74
N ASP A 323 -1.93 -1.82 -13.24
CA ASP A 323 -2.51 -1.66 -11.90
C ASP A 323 -2.78 -3.03 -11.26
N VAL A 324 -1.72 -3.86 -11.21
CA VAL A 324 -1.79 -5.28 -10.90
C VAL A 324 -1.38 -5.62 -9.46
N TYR A 325 -1.18 -4.61 -8.61
CA TYR A 325 -0.78 -4.85 -7.23
C TYR A 325 -1.90 -5.49 -6.40
N ASN A 326 -3.12 -4.96 -6.48
CA ASN A 326 -4.33 -5.53 -5.85
C ASN A 326 -5.60 -5.07 -6.58
N ALA A 327 -6.73 -5.76 -6.35
CA ALA A 327 -8.01 -5.41 -6.95
C ALA A 327 -9.16 -5.60 -5.96
N ASN A 328 -10.13 -4.68 -6.01
CA ASN A 328 -11.46 -4.80 -5.40
C ASN A 328 -12.47 -4.05 -6.29
N PRO A 329 -13.77 -4.21 -6.09
CA PRO A 329 -14.81 -3.62 -6.94
C PRO A 329 -14.66 -2.11 -7.14
N THR A 330 -14.49 -1.35 -6.06
CA THR A 330 -14.33 0.10 -6.13
C THR A 330 -13.07 0.51 -6.91
N ALA A 331 -11.90 -0.08 -6.63
CA ALA A 331 -10.66 0.23 -7.35
C ALA A 331 -10.74 -0.14 -8.84
N THR A 332 -11.35 -1.28 -9.15
CA THR A 332 -11.49 -1.75 -10.53
C THR A 332 -12.43 -0.84 -11.33
N ARG A 333 -13.54 -0.40 -10.73
CA ARG A 333 -14.44 0.58 -11.36
C ARG A 333 -13.72 1.90 -11.63
N LEU A 334 -13.02 2.45 -10.64
CA LEU A 334 -12.31 3.73 -10.78
C LEU A 334 -11.24 3.71 -11.87
N ILE A 335 -10.46 2.62 -11.99
CA ILE A 335 -9.45 2.53 -13.04
C ILE A 335 -10.05 2.29 -14.43
N LEU A 336 -11.18 1.57 -14.53
CA LEU A 336 -11.92 1.42 -15.78
C LEU A 336 -12.51 2.76 -16.26
N GLU A 337 -13.07 3.57 -15.36
CA GLU A 337 -13.56 4.92 -15.64
C GLU A 337 -12.42 5.82 -16.14
N SER A 338 -11.28 5.79 -15.45
CA SER A 338 -10.08 6.52 -15.83
C SER A 338 -9.56 6.06 -17.19
N PHE A 339 -9.33 4.78 -17.37
CA PHE A 339 -8.88 4.22 -18.64
C PHE A 339 -9.84 4.56 -19.78
N SER A 340 -11.17 4.53 -19.53
CA SER A 340 -12.18 4.92 -20.51
C SER A 340 -12.10 6.38 -20.93
N SER A 341 -11.77 7.28 -20.00
CA SER A 341 -11.70 8.74 -20.26
C SER A 341 -10.49 9.17 -21.07
N ILE A 342 -9.37 8.43 -21.00
CA ILE A 342 -8.15 8.71 -21.76
C ILE A 342 -8.40 8.39 -23.24
N SER A 343 -7.98 9.28 -24.13
CA SER A 343 -8.12 9.09 -25.58
C SER A 343 -7.30 7.88 -26.07
N ALA A 344 -7.86 7.11 -26.99
CA ALA A 344 -7.13 6.05 -27.67
C ALA A 344 -5.97 6.64 -28.50
N ASN A 345 -4.90 5.87 -28.64
CA ASN A 345 -3.82 6.22 -29.58
C ASN A 345 -4.37 6.24 -31.03
N PRO A 346 -3.80 7.07 -31.94
CA PRO A 346 -4.21 7.05 -33.34
C PRO A 346 -4.13 5.63 -33.94
N ASN A 347 -5.25 5.16 -34.48
CA ASN A 347 -5.43 3.81 -35.03
C ASN A 347 -5.26 2.66 -34.04
N GLY A 348 -5.18 2.94 -32.75
CA GLY A 348 -5.06 1.93 -31.69
C GLY A 348 -6.39 1.55 -31.09
N LYS A 349 -6.45 0.35 -30.50
CA LYS A 349 -7.55 -0.18 -29.69
C LYS A 349 -7.29 0.07 -28.22
N LYS A 350 -8.36 0.03 -27.43
CA LYS A 350 -8.28 -0.02 -25.96
C LYS A 350 -8.74 -1.37 -25.50
N ILE A 351 -7.89 -2.07 -24.77
CA ILE A 351 -8.08 -3.43 -24.30
C ILE A 351 -8.08 -3.40 -22.77
N ALA A 352 -9.04 -4.05 -22.12
CA ALA A 352 -8.99 -4.24 -20.67
C ALA A 352 -8.85 -5.73 -20.33
N LEU A 353 -7.77 -6.05 -19.59
CA LEU A 353 -7.58 -7.34 -18.98
C LEU A 353 -7.93 -7.23 -17.49
N LEU A 354 -8.96 -7.93 -17.08
CA LEU A 354 -9.44 -7.99 -15.72
C LEU A 354 -9.29 -9.41 -15.19
N ALA A 355 -8.69 -9.56 -14.01
CA ALA A 355 -8.60 -10.83 -13.33
C ALA A 355 -9.40 -10.81 -12.02
N ASP A 356 -9.57 -11.99 -11.40
CA ASP A 356 -10.30 -12.12 -10.16
C ASP A 356 -9.86 -11.10 -9.09
N MET A 357 -10.86 -10.57 -8.42
CA MET A 357 -10.73 -9.83 -7.19
C MET A 357 -10.90 -10.80 -6.02
N LYS A 358 -9.86 -11.03 -5.24
CA LYS A 358 -9.88 -11.98 -4.12
C LYS A 358 -10.30 -11.31 -2.81
N GLU A 359 -10.58 -12.12 -1.79
CA GLU A 359 -11.00 -11.69 -0.44
C GLU A 359 -12.36 -10.96 -0.40
N LEU A 360 -13.27 -11.32 -1.33
CA LEU A 360 -14.62 -10.77 -1.40
C LEU A 360 -15.68 -11.67 -0.74
N GLY A 361 -15.29 -12.91 -0.36
CA GLY A 361 -16.19 -13.87 0.29
C GLY A 361 -17.31 -14.38 -0.61
N GLU A 362 -18.46 -14.65 -0.01
CA GLU A 362 -19.61 -15.23 -0.71
C GLU A 362 -20.21 -14.32 -1.81
N ASP A 363 -20.01 -13.01 -1.70
CA ASP A 363 -20.48 -12.02 -2.67
C ASP A 363 -19.56 -11.85 -3.89
N SER A 364 -18.45 -12.61 -3.97
CA SER A 364 -17.41 -12.43 -4.98
C SER A 364 -17.97 -12.38 -6.41
N VAL A 365 -18.72 -13.38 -6.83
CA VAL A 365 -19.30 -13.45 -8.19
C VAL A 365 -20.24 -12.27 -8.47
N ALA A 366 -21.10 -11.92 -7.51
CA ALA A 366 -22.04 -10.81 -7.67
C ALA A 366 -21.30 -9.45 -7.78
N LEU A 367 -20.24 -9.24 -7.00
CA LEU A 367 -19.43 -8.03 -7.04
C LEU A 367 -18.63 -7.92 -8.34
N HIS A 368 -18.11 -9.03 -8.88
CA HIS A 368 -17.52 -9.05 -10.22
C HIS A 368 -18.56 -8.67 -11.29
N SER A 369 -19.75 -9.29 -11.24
CA SER A 369 -20.82 -9.07 -12.22
C SER A 369 -21.30 -7.62 -12.27
N GLN A 370 -21.29 -6.88 -11.15
CA GLN A 370 -21.65 -5.47 -11.09
C GLN A 370 -20.71 -4.57 -11.94
N LEU A 371 -19.48 -4.98 -12.20
CA LEU A 371 -18.55 -4.24 -13.06
C LEU A 371 -19.01 -4.12 -14.51
N VAL A 372 -20.00 -4.92 -14.95
CA VAL A 372 -20.59 -4.83 -16.31
C VAL A 372 -21.06 -3.41 -16.63
N SER A 373 -21.56 -2.67 -15.63
CA SER A 373 -21.99 -1.27 -15.77
C SER A 373 -20.85 -0.30 -16.12
N SER A 374 -19.60 -0.66 -15.85
CA SER A 374 -18.41 0.12 -16.16
C SER A 374 -17.77 -0.26 -17.51
N LEU A 375 -18.32 -1.26 -18.20
CA LEU A 375 -17.83 -1.71 -19.50
C LEU A 375 -18.58 -1.00 -20.64
N ASN A 376 -17.85 -0.29 -21.49
CA ASN A 376 -18.42 0.43 -22.63
C ASN A 376 -17.71 0.04 -23.93
N PRO A 377 -18.36 -0.70 -24.86
CA PRO A 377 -17.74 -1.16 -26.11
C PRO A 377 -17.31 -0.03 -27.05
N ASN A 378 -17.83 1.20 -26.88
CA ASN A 378 -17.39 2.36 -27.65
C ASN A 378 -16.08 2.97 -27.14
N LEU A 379 -15.67 2.65 -25.92
CA LEU A 379 -14.48 3.20 -25.26
C LEU A 379 -13.39 2.15 -25.06
N ILE A 380 -13.78 0.93 -24.67
CA ILE A 380 -12.89 -0.23 -24.51
C ILE A 380 -13.37 -1.27 -25.51
N THR A 381 -12.56 -1.60 -26.50
CA THR A 381 -13.00 -2.38 -27.67
C THR A 381 -12.87 -3.88 -27.48
N ASP A 382 -11.94 -4.32 -26.65
CA ASP A 382 -11.63 -5.73 -26.42
C ASP A 382 -11.49 -6.01 -24.93
N LEU A 383 -12.03 -7.13 -24.46
CA LEU A 383 -11.98 -7.54 -23.06
C LEU A 383 -11.30 -8.91 -22.94
N VAL A 384 -10.45 -9.03 -21.95
CA VAL A 384 -9.82 -10.29 -21.57
C VAL A 384 -10.08 -10.52 -20.09
N PHE A 385 -10.63 -11.68 -19.74
CA PHE A 385 -10.92 -12.06 -18.38
C PHE A 385 -10.09 -13.26 -17.96
N TYR A 386 -9.61 -13.25 -16.70
CA TYR A 386 -8.80 -14.31 -16.16
C TYR A 386 -9.14 -14.62 -14.70
N GLY A 387 -9.67 -15.81 -14.46
CA GLY A 387 -10.08 -16.25 -13.12
C GLY A 387 -11.18 -17.28 -13.14
N ASP A 388 -11.81 -17.48 -12.00
CA ASP A 388 -12.99 -18.32 -11.79
C ASP A 388 -14.20 -17.45 -11.42
N ASP A 389 -14.06 -16.62 -10.40
CA ASP A 389 -15.11 -15.74 -9.90
C ASP A 389 -15.58 -14.70 -10.95
N ILE A 390 -14.73 -14.35 -11.89
CA ILE A 390 -14.98 -13.35 -12.95
C ILE A 390 -15.73 -13.94 -14.18
N GLU A 391 -15.98 -15.25 -14.21
CA GLU A 391 -16.60 -15.93 -15.38
C GLU A 391 -17.99 -15.35 -15.71
N GLU A 392 -18.84 -15.07 -14.71
CA GLU A 392 -20.17 -14.49 -14.94
C GLU A 392 -20.06 -13.09 -15.56
N LEU A 393 -19.12 -12.26 -15.14
CA LEU A 393 -18.85 -10.96 -15.78
C LEU A 393 -18.48 -11.13 -17.26
N ALA A 394 -17.67 -12.14 -17.61
CA ALA A 394 -17.33 -12.43 -19.01
C ALA A 394 -18.56 -12.82 -19.83
N GLN A 395 -19.47 -13.60 -19.25
CA GLN A 395 -20.73 -13.96 -19.89
C GLN A 395 -21.64 -12.74 -20.10
N LEU A 396 -21.78 -11.87 -19.10
CA LEU A 396 -22.53 -10.61 -19.20
C LEU A 396 -21.92 -9.67 -20.25
N ALA A 397 -20.60 -9.54 -20.26
CA ALA A 397 -19.88 -8.74 -21.25
C ALA A 397 -20.12 -9.24 -22.68
N SER A 398 -20.24 -10.54 -22.88
CA SER A 398 -20.53 -11.17 -24.19
C SER A 398 -21.92 -10.84 -24.73
N GLN A 399 -22.82 -10.27 -23.90
CA GLN A 399 -24.14 -9.81 -24.35
C GLN A 399 -24.11 -8.38 -24.91
N ILE A 400 -23.08 -7.59 -24.55
CA ILE A 400 -22.94 -6.18 -24.96
C ILE A 400 -21.76 -5.93 -25.91
N TYR A 401 -20.82 -6.88 -26.00
CA TYR A 401 -19.69 -6.84 -26.94
C TYR A 401 -19.87 -7.85 -28.07
N PRO A 402 -19.28 -7.61 -29.26
CA PRO A 402 -19.18 -8.65 -30.29
C PRO A 402 -18.44 -9.89 -29.77
N ILE A 403 -18.87 -11.08 -30.21
CA ILE A 403 -18.39 -12.37 -29.70
C ILE A 403 -16.85 -12.55 -29.81
N ASN A 404 -16.22 -11.95 -30.80
CA ASN A 404 -14.78 -11.99 -31.01
C ASN A 404 -14.00 -10.91 -30.24
N LYS A 405 -14.67 -10.20 -29.34
CA LYS A 405 -14.10 -9.10 -28.52
C LYS A 405 -14.05 -9.41 -27.03
N VAL A 406 -14.56 -10.56 -26.63
CA VAL A 406 -14.55 -11.03 -25.24
C VAL A 406 -13.83 -12.36 -25.19
N HIS A 407 -12.78 -12.41 -24.38
CA HIS A 407 -11.93 -13.60 -24.21
C HIS A 407 -11.88 -13.98 -22.73
N PHE A 408 -12.04 -15.26 -22.43
CA PHE A 408 -12.03 -15.77 -21.06
C PHE A 408 -11.00 -16.87 -20.91
N PHE A 409 -10.22 -16.81 -19.83
CA PHE A 409 -9.21 -17.77 -19.43
C PHE A 409 -9.45 -18.19 -17.98
N ARG A 410 -9.63 -19.48 -17.77
CA ARG A 410 -9.97 -20.05 -16.46
C ARG A 410 -8.74 -20.16 -15.56
N LYS A 411 -8.94 -19.85 -14.27
CA LYS A 411 -8.03 -20.18 -13.20
C LYS A 411 -8.80 -20.56 -11.95
N ASP A 412 -8.87 -21.84 -11.68
CA ASP A 412 -9.39 -22.43 -10.45
C ASP A 412 -8.35 -23.35 -9.79
N LYS A 413 -8.76 -24.26 -8.91
CA LYS A 413 -7.86 -25.19 -8.21
C LYS A 413 -7.27 -26.28 -9.13
N GLU A 414 -7.95 -26.59 -10.23
CA GLU A 414 -7.61 -27.68 -11.14
C GLU A 414 -6.99 -27.17 -12.45
N ILE A 415 -7.41 -25.99 -12.90
CA ILE A 415 -7.07 -25.42 -14.20
C ILE A 415 -6.40 -24.06 -14.00
N ASP A 416 -5.23 -23.85 -14.61
CA ASP A 416 -4.59 -22.54 -14.72
C ASP A 416 -4.19 -22.30 -16.18
N GLN A 417 -4.93 -21.44 -16.88
CA GLN A 417 -4.70 -21.08 -18.28
C GLN A 417 -3.77 -19.87 -18.44
N PHE A 418 -2.92 -19.55 -17.46
CA PHE A 418 -2.07 -18.36 -17.50
C PHE A 418 -1.14 -18.29 -18.73
N GLU A 419 -0.55 -19.40 -19.13
CA GLU A 419 0.33 -19.42 -20.31
C GLU A 419 -0.45 -19.19 -21.61
N ALA A 420 -1.69 -19.72 -21.73
CA ALA A 420 -2.57 -19.47 -22.85
C ALA A 420 -3.02 -17.99 -22.87
N LEU A 421 -3.33 -17.42 -21.72
CA LEU A 421 -3.59 -15.99 -21.55
C LEU A 421 -2.42 -15.15 -22.07
N CYS A 422 -1.19 -15.46 -21.63
CA CYS A 422 0.01 -14.73 -22.07
C CYS A 422 0.22 -14.79 -23.59
N GLN A 423 0.03 -15.96 -24.18
CA GLN A 423 0.14 -16.12 -25.64
C GLN A 423 -0.93 -15.34 -26.38
N HIS A 424 -2.18 -15.41 -25.90
CA HIS A 424 -3.30 -14.69 -26.50
C HIS A 424 -3.10 -13.18 -26.44
N VAL A 425 -2.77 -12.62 -25.27
CA VAL A 425 -2.56 -11.17 -25.09
C VAL A 425 -1.41 -10.65 -25.99
N LYS A 426 -0.31 -11.43 -26.10
CA LYS A 426 0.79 -11.07 -27.02
C LYS A 426 0.38 -11.06 -28.50
N ALA A 427 -0.55 -11.91 -28.90
CA ALA A 427 -1.07 -11.95 -30.26
C ALA A 427 -2.15 -10.87 -30.52
N LEU A 428 -2.91 -10.50 -29.49
CA LEU A 428 -4.02 -9.54 -29.57
C LEU A 428 -3.53 -8.10 -29.62
N VAL A 429 -2.48 -7.77 -28.83
CA VAL A 429 -2.03 -6.39 -28.61
C VAL A 429 -1.07 -5.95 -29.72
N GLU A 430 -1.47 -4.94 -30.50
CA GLU A 430 -0.67 -4.32 -31.56
C GLU A 430 0.10 -3.09 -31.05
N SER A 431 1.10 -2.62 -31.78
CA SER A 431 2.02 -1.56 -31.37
C SER A 431 1.37 -0.21 -31.04
N THR A 432 0.19 0.06 -31.59
CA THR A 432 -0.57 1.30 -31.35
C THR A 432 -1.61 1.18 -30.25
N ASP A 433 -1.81 -0.04 -29.71
CA ASP A 433 -2.85 -0.30 -28.74
C ASP A 433 -2.50 0.20 -27.33
N GLN A 434 -3.53 0.33 -26.52
CA GLN A 434 -3.44 0.56 -25.08
C GLN A 434 -4.11 -0.61 -24.36
N ILE A 435 -3.44 -1.18 -23.38
CA ILE A 435 -3.99 -2.26 -22.55
C ILE A 435 -3.93 -1.91 -21.07
N LEU A 436 -5.07 -2.00 -20.39
CA LEU A 436 -5.17 -1.98 -18.94
C LEU A 436 -5.04 -3.41 -18.40
N LEU A 437 -4.21 -3.61 -17.36
CA LEU A 437 -4.15 -4.85 -16.60
C LEU A 437 -4.55 -4.58 -15.15
N LYS A 438 -5.55 -5.31 -14.65
CA LYS A 438 -6.07 -5.21 -13.29
C LYS A 438 -6.46 -6.57 -12.73
N GLY A 439 -6.01 -6.87 -11.50
CA GLY A 439 -6.34 -8.11 -10.78
C GLY A 439 -5.71 -8.13 -9.40
N SER A 440 -6.16 -9.05 -8.55
CA SER A 440 -5.54 -9.27 -7.25
C SER A 440 -4.12 -9.81 -7.38
N ASN A 441 -3.28 -9.54 -6.39
CA ASN A 441 -1.86 -9.92 -6.37
C ASN A 441 -1.66 -11.43 -6.64
N SER A 442 -2.49 -12.29 -6.03
CA SER A 442 -2.45 -13.74 -6.19
C SER A 442 -2.75 -14.25 -7.62
N MET A 443 -3.26 -13.38 -8.50
CA MET A 443 -3.46 -13.68 -9.91
C MET A 443 -2.15 -13.58 -10.72
N ASN A 444 -1.08 -13.03 -10.12
CA ASN A 444 0.28 -12.94 -10.67
C ASN A 444 0.37 -12.24 -12.05
N LEU A 445 -0.48 -11.23 -12.28
CA LEU A 445 -0.48 -10.48 -13.55
C LEU A 445 0.82 -9.70 -13.77
N GLU A 446 1.62 -9.45 -12.74
CA GLU A 446 2.96 -8.87 -12.88
C GLU A 446 3.84 -9.67 -13.85
N ARG A 447 3.75 -11.02 -13.82
CA ARG A 447 4.46 -11.90 -14.77
C ARG A 447 4.05 -11.64 -16.22
N LEU A 448 2.78 -11.27 -16.47
CA LEU A 448 2.31 -10.90 -17.80
C LEU A 448 2.83 -9.51 -18.19
N VAL A 449 2.83 -8.55 -17.26
CA VAL A 449 3.45 -7.22 -17.49
C VAL A 449 4.91 -7.38 -17.90
N ASP A 450 5.69 -8.13 -17.14
CA ASP A 450 7.10 -8.43 -17.44
C ASP A 450 7.27 -9.08 -18.80
N ALA A 451 6.40 -10.05 -19.12
CA ALA A 451 6.44 -10.76 -20.39
C ALA A 451 6.04 -9.91 -21.62
N LEU A 452 5.31 -8.78 -21.41
CA LEU A 452 4.97 -7.82 -22.44
C LEU A 452 6.06 -6.76 -22.63
N VAL A 453 6.71 -6.34 -21.51
CA VAL A 453 7.76 -5.30 -21.52
C VAL A 453 9.09 -5.86 -22.02
N THR A 454 9.41 -7.13 -21.68
CA THR A 454 10.71 -7.73 -22.01
C THR A 454 10.75 -8.22 -23.45
N THR A 455 11.66 -7.70 -24.28
CA THR A 455 12.08 -8.38 -25.51
C THR A 455 12.83 -9.65 -25.13
N ARG A 456 12.27 -10.85 -25.38
CA ARG A 456 13.07 -12.07 -25.35
C ARG A 456 14.23 -11.89 -26.35
N SER A 457 15.43 -11.65 -25.84
CA SER A 457 16.61 -11.98 -26.63
C SER A 457 16.52 -13.47 -26.93
N SER A 458 16.21 -13.81 -28.18
CA SER A 458 16.30 -15.18 -28.69
C SER A 458 17.72 -15.70 -28.44
N ARG A 459 17.84 -16.60 -27.50
CA ARG A 459 18.98 -17.53 -27.45
C ARG A 459 18.53 -18.89 -27.92
#